data_8d358ab8528d88ad00d3d4042cd48e35
#
_entry.id   8d358ab8528d88ad00d3d4042cd48e35
#
_cell.length_a   1.000
_cell.length_b   1.000
_cell.length_c   1.000
_cell.angle_alpha   90.00
_cell.angle_beta   90.00
_cell.angle_gamma   90.00
#
_symmetry.space_group_name_H-M   'P 1'
#
loop_
_entity.id
_entity.type
_entity.pdbx_description
1 polymer ?
#
loop_
_entity_poly.entity_id
_entity_poly.type
_entity_poly.pdbx_seq_one_letter_code
_entity_poly.pdbx_strand_id
1 'polypeptide(L)'
;MKSFGTHLQEAVDEKKYKLVILSHDDPHDPNETWILIRDKAEALGLKVLLAEFVGTYTKKTPDGKRFIHSFGLDKEGKVIMPSAKNKNVEYAKPFEIDPSDTLIMARGIGTSAKSGNRSWGDMCKVFEYEGYTVINSTECHNICNDKWMNNLIFKRENFNTPKTVRINHPEGAKWALGELNADFPLILKTAAGSRGIGVMWIESEKALHGLVQLLYREDEYIDILIQEYIKTDYDVRVIVCAGKILGAIKRPIVDGDFRSNVSQGSEPELHELTEIEASESIRAADAVGGLLTGVDFIPAKNREKDKPYFIEVNSTPGLMGIESTLSGAAAKPLGKKLKEEGTSITTEILKRFLDRKLWVGSKGK
;
A
#
# COMPACT_ATOMS: atom_id res chain seq x y z
N MET A 1 -9.71 -31.91 -20.11
CA MET A 1 -9.29 -30.61 -19.56
C MET A 1 -8.76 -30.87 -18.15
N LYS A 2 -7.43 -30.77 -17.94
CA LYS A 2 -6.87 -30.80 -16.58
C LYS A 2 -7.37 -29.57 -15.85
N SER A 3 -7.77 -29.69 -14.59
CA SER A 3 -8.33 -28.59 -13.82
C SER A 3 -7.27 -27.48 -13.65
N PHE A 4 -7.71 -26.23 -13.60
CA PHE A 4 -6.87 -25.04 -13.41
C PHE A 4 -5.93 -25.15 -12.19
N GLY A 5 -6.38 -25.87 -11.12
CA GLY A 5 -5.56 -26.17 -9.94
C GLY A 5 -4.37 -27.08 -10.21
N THR A 6 -4.47 -28.01 -11.16
CA THR A 6 -3.40 -28.94 -11.52
C THR A 6 -2.25 -28.21 -12.25
N HIS A 7 -2.56 -27.23 -13.09
CA HIS A 7 -1.55 -26.42 -13.77
C HIS A 7 -0.77 -25.50 -12.84
N LEU A 8 -1.41 -24.97 -11.79
CA LEU A 8 -0.73 -24.16 -10.76
C LEU A 8 0.21 -25.03 -9.90
N GLN A 9 -0.24 -26.22 -9.52
CA GLN A 9 0.57 -27.17 -8.77
C GLN A 9 1.79 -27.63 -9.59
N GLU A 10 1.62 -27.95 -10.87
CA GLU A 10 2.69 -28.33 -11.80
C GLU A 10 3.69 -27.17 -12.00
N ALA A 11 3.22 -25.91 -12.09
CA ALA A 11 4.11 -24.73 -12.26
C ALA A 11 4.94 -24.42 -11.02
N VAL A 12 4.42 -24.68 -9.83
CA VAL A 12 5.11 -24.47 -8.54
C VAL A 12 6.10 -25.61 -8.27
N ASP A 13 5.77 -26.84 -8.66
CA ASP A 13 6.64 -28.01 -8.49
C ASP A 13 7.85 -28.02 -9.43
N GLU A 14 7.74 -27.40 -10.62
CA GLU A 14 8.85 -27.38 -11.59
C GLU A 14 9.90 -26.29 -11.30
N LYS A 15 9.53 -25.18 -10.61
CA LYS A 15 10.47 -24.12 -10.22
C LYS A 15 10.22 -23.75 -8.76
N LYS A 16 11.23 -23.94 -7.93
CA LYS A 16 11.21 -23.50 -6.53
C LYS A 16 11.28 -21.96 -6.46
N TYR A 17 10.22 -21.27 -6.80
CA TYR A 17 10.13 -19.82 -6.72
C TYR A 17 10.34 -19.32 -5.30
N LYS A 18 10.94 -18.14 -5.20
CA LYS A 18 11.31 -17.49 -3.94
C LYS A 18 10.58 -16.17 -3.80
N LEU A 19 10.10 -15.90 -2.61
CA LEU A 19 9.50 -14.62 -2.23
C LEU A 19 10.33 -13.99 -1.11
N VAL A 20 10.87 -12.82 -1.35
CA VAL A 20 11.50 -12.00 -0.32
C VAL A 20 10.50 -10.92 0.08
N ILE A 21 10.13 -10.89 1.34
CA ILE A 21 9.27 -9.86 1.92
C ILE A 21 10.17 -8.97 2.78
N LEU A 22 10.36 -7.73 2.33
CA LEU A 22 11.07 -6.71 3.07
C LEU A 22 10.07 -5.80 3.77
N SER A 23 10.13 -5.75 5.07
CA SER A 23 9.22 -4.97 5.88
C SER A 23 9.93 -3.92 6.73
N HIS A 24 9.16 -3.05 7.35
CA HIS A 24 9.60 -2.15 8.39
C HIS A 24 8.76 -2.40 9.64
N ASP A 25 9.43 -2.59 10.78
CA ASP A 25 8.75 -2.70 12.08
C ASP A 25 8.20 -1.31 12.46
N ASP A 26 6.90 -1.14 12.31
CA ASP A 26 6.19 0.01 12.83
C ASP A 26 5.51 -0.41 14.14
N PRO A 27 5.87 0.16 15.29
CA PRO A 27 5.25 -0.19 16.56
C PRO A 27 3.74 0.05 16.60
N HIS A 28 3.19 0.81 15.63
CA HIS A 28 1.77 1.07 15.47
C HIS A 28 1.09 0.15 14.44
N ASP A 29 1.85 -0.69 13.73
CA ASP A 29 1.35 -1.65 12.75
C ASP A 29 1.97 -3.02 13.05
N PRO A 30 1.27 -3.87 13.77
CA PRO A 30 1.72 -5.24 13.94
C PRO A 30 1.90 -5.87 12.54
N ASN A 31 2.99 -6.61 12.37
CA ASN A 31 3.40 -7.24 11.11
C ASN A 31 2.42 -8.35 10.62
N GLU A 32 1.15 -8.29 11.01
CA GLU A 32 0.13 -9.31 10.69
C GLU A 32 -0.02 -9.56 9.19
N THR A 33 -0.04 -8.49 8.39
CA THR A 33 -0.15 -8.63 6.92
C THR A 33 1.05 -9.37 6.31
N TRP A 34 2.25 -9.19 6.85
CA TRP A 34 3.48 -9.86 6.36
C TRP A 34 3.49 -11.33 6.69
N ILE A 35 3.14 -11.62 7.94
CA ILE A 35 3.01 -12.98 8.44
C ILE A 35 1.97 -13.72 7.62
N LEU A 36 0.82 -13.10 7.37
CA LEU A 36 -0.22 -13.66 6.52
C LEU A 36 0.29 -13.96 5.09
N ILE A 37 1.01 -13.01 4.47
CA ILE A 37 1.57 -13.21 3.12
C ILE A 37 2.60 -14.34 3.13
N ARG A 38 3.50 -14.38 4.13
CA ARG A 38 4.49 -15.46 4.28
C ARG A 38 3.79 -16.82 4.37
N ASP A 39 2.86 -16.95 5.30
CA ASP A 39 2.19 -18.25 5.58
C ASP A 39 1.41 -18.74 4.36
N LYS A 40 0.73 -17.85 3.62
CA LYS A 40 0.04 -18.20 2.38
C LYS A 40 1.00 -18.55 1.25
N ALA A 41 2.14 -17.87 1.16
CA ALA A 41 3.16 -18.16 0.15
C ALA A 41 3.84 -19.52 0.41
N GLU A 42 4.18 -19.83 1.66
CA GLU A 42 4.72 -21.13 2.06
C GLU A 42 3.72 -22.27 1.80
N ALA A 43 2.43 -22.03 2.07
CA ALA A 43 1.36 -22.98 1.76
C ALA A 43 1.19 -23.25 0.25
N LEU A 44 1.62 -22.31 -0.61
CA LEU A 44 1.71 -22.48 -2.07
C LEU A 44 3.02 -23.14 -2.53
N GLY A 45 3.92 -23.53 -1.61
CA GLY A 45 5.19 -24.16 -1.92
C GLY A 45 6.33 -23.19 -2.25
N LEU A 46 6.14 -21.89 -2.06
CA LEU A 46 7.19 -20.90 -2.26
C LEU A 46 8.25 -20.97 -1.15
N LYS A 47 9.51 -20.70 -1.47
CA LYS A 47 10.52 -20.41 -0.45
C LYS A 47 10.43 -18.96 -0.06
N VAL A 48 10.20 -18.67 1.22
CA VAL A 48 9.97 -17.31 1.69
C VAL A 48 11.09 -16.86 2.63
N LEU A 49 11.57 -15.63 2.42
CA LEU A 49 12.33 -14.87 3.40
C LEU A 49 11.48 -13.68 3.83
N LEU A 50 11.14 -13.62 5.11
CA LEU A 50 10.61 -12.41 5.75
C LEU A 50 11.77 -11.73 6.46
N ALA A 51 12.07 -10.50 6.08
CA ALA A 51 13.20 -9.74 6.59
C ALA A 51 12.82 -8.29 6.88
N GLU A 52 13.37 -7.77 7.96
CA GLU A 52 13.32 -6.35 8.30
C GLU A 52 14.36 -5.59 7.48
N PHE A 53 14.03 -4.39 7.04
CA PHE A 53 15.02 -3.52 6.41
C PHE A 53 16.19 -3.22 7.33
N VAL A 54 15.92 -2.99 8.62
CA VAL A 54 16.95 -2.85 9.65
C VAL A 54 17.61 -4.19 9.89
N GLY A 55 18.94 -4.27 9.71
CA GLY A 55 19.68 -5.53 9.86
C GLY A 55 19.57 -6.46 8.65
N THR A 56 19.12 -5.95 7.51
CA THR A 56 19.16 -6.67 6.22
C THR A 56 20.31 -6.13 5.36
N TYR A 57 21.11 -7.03 4.85
CA TYR A 57 22.26 -6.73 4.02
C TYR A 57 22.25 -7.59 2.78
N THR A 58 22.76 -7.04 1.67
CA THR A 58 22.92 -7.78 0.43
C THR A 58 24.40 -8.01 0.12
N LYS A 59 24.72 -9.18 -0.43
CA LYS A 59 26.07 -9.52 -0.86
C LYS A 59 26.03 -10.14 -2.26
N LYS A 60 26.88 -9.64 -3.15
CA LYS A 60 27.15 -10.29 -4.44
C LYS A 60 28.50 -10.99 -4.35
N THR A 61 28.55 -12.25 -4.73
CA THR A 61 29.78 -13.05 -4.75
C THR A 61 30.54 -12.82 -6.05
N PRO A 62 31.86 -13.15 -6.12
CA PRO A 62 32.66 -12.99 -7.34
C PRO A 62 32.12 -13.79 -8.55
N ASP A 63 31.45 -14.91 -8.29
CA ASP A 63 30.77 -15.72 -9.31
C ASP A 63 29.36 -15.18 -9.70
N GLY A 64 29.00 -14.00 -9.18
CA GLY A 64 27.81 -13.28 -9.58
C GLY A 64 26.54 -13.61 -8.78
N LYS A 65 26.58 -14.56 -7.85
CA LYS A 65 25.42 -14.89 -7.02
C LYS A 65 25.09 -13.78 -6.04
N ARG A 66 23.82 -13.55 -5.83
CA ARG A 66 23.30 -12.57 -4.88
C ARG A 66 22.68 -13.27 -3.66
N PHE A 67 23.02 -12.76 -2.49
CA PHE A 67 22.48 -13.25 -1.23
C PHE A 67 21.88 -12.09 -0.42
N ILE A 68 20.81 -12.39 0.30
CA ILE A 68 20.28 -11.55 1.36
C ILE A 68 20.66 -12.17 2.70
N HIS A 69 21.22 -11.36 3.58
CA HIS A 69 21.49 -11.69 4.98
C HIS A 69 20.59 -10.84 5.85
N SER A 70 19.81 -11.44 6.74
CA SER A 70 18.94 -10.72 7.67
C SER A 70 19.09 -11.26 9.09
N PHE A 71 18.72 -10.46 10.07
CA PHE A 71 18.53 -10.98 11.42
C PHE A 71 17.33 -11.93 11.46
N GLY A 72 17.35 -12.86 12.42
CA GLY A 72 16.20 -13.71 12.70
C GLY A 72 15.00 -12.89 13.18
N LEU A 73 13.80 -13.42 12.94
CA LEU A 73 12.56 -12.88 13.47
C LEU A 73 12.01 -13.80 14.58
N ASP A 74 11.34 -13.23 15.57
CA ASP A 74 10.59 -13.99 16.55
C ASP A 74 9.26 -14.51 15.96
N LYS A 75 8.45 -15.16 16.80
CA LYS A 75 7.16 -15.71 16.37
C LYS A 75 6.17 -14.62 15.97
N GLU A 76 6.31 -13.44 16.54
CA GLU A 76 5.51 -12.25 16.25
C GLU A 76 6.03 -11.46 15.03
N GLY A 77 7.13 -11.90 14.41
CA GLY A 77 7.73 -11.24 13.24
C GLY A 77 8.60 -10.03 13.59
N LYS A 78 9.00 -9.86 14.86
CA LYS A 78 9.92 -8.81 15.28
C LYS A 78 11.37 -9.23 15.10
N VAL A 79 12.21 -8.28 14.73
CA VAL A 79 13.66 -8.55 14.57
C VAL A 79 14.30 -8.87 15.92
N ILE A 80 15.01 -9.99 15.95
CA ILE A 80 15.84 -10.38 17.10
C ILE A 80 17.17 -9.63 17.01
N MET A 81 17.21 -8.43 17.59
CA MET A 81 18.41 -7.59 17.57
C MET A 81 19.49 -8.12 18.51
N PRO A 82 20.79 -8.03 18.13
CA PRO A 82 21.89 -8.25 19.04
C PRO A 82 21.79 -7.30 20.24
N SER A 83 21.89 -7.85 21.44
CA SER A 83 21.87 -7.06 22.68
C SER A 83 22.91 -7.62 23.66
N ALA A 84 23.16 -6.91 24.76
CA ALA A 84 24.04 -7.41 25.82
C ALA A 84 23.59 -8.78 26.38
N LYS A 85 22.27 -9.07 26.29
CA LYS A 85 21.66 -10.36 26.68
C LYS A 85 21.67 -11.39 25.57
N ASN A 86 21.67 -10.95 24.29
CA ASN A 86 21.59 -11.79 23.09
C ASN A 86 22.87 -11.63 22.24
N LYS A 87 24.04 -11.90 22.81
CA LYS A 87 25.33 -11.74 22.14
C LYS A 87 25.54 -12.70 20.97
N ASN A 88 24.80 -13.79 20.90
CA ASN A 88 24.92 -14.85 19.90
C ASN A 88 23.76 -14.82 18.88
N VAL A 89 23.17 -13.66 18.59
CA VAL A 89 22.22 -13.55 17.48
C VAL A 89 23.01 -13.75 16.19
N GLU A 90 22.87 -14.93 15.63
CA GLU A 90 23.41 -15.22 14.30
C GLU A 90 22.49 -14.60 13.25
N TYR A 91 23.09 -14.08 12.18
CA TYR A 91 22.33 -13.79 10.98
C TYR A 91 21.63 -15.06 10.51
N ALA A 92 20.39 -14.95 10.05
CA ALA A 92 19.73 -16.04 9.36
C ALA A 92 20.64 -16.56 8.24
N LYS A 93 20.51 -17.84 7.91
CA LYS A 93 21.27 -18.42 6.79
C LYS A 93 21.13 -17.53 5.55
N PRO A 94 22.24 -17.29 4.81
CA PRO A 94 22.18 -16.50 3.59
C PRO A 94 21.09 -17.05 2.65
N PHE A 95 20.20 -16.16 2.21
CA PHE A 95 19.14 -16.52 1.28
C PHE A 95 19.57 -16.13 -0.13
N GLU A 96 19.86 -17.13 -0.95
CA GLU A 96 20.26 -16.92 -2.35
C GLU A 96 19.06 -16.45 -3.17
N ILE A 97 19.23 -15.37 -3.92
CA ILE A 97 18.23 -14.79 -4.79
C ILE A 97 18.75 -14.69 -6.23
N ASP A 98 17.82 -14.83 -7.19
CA ASP A 98 18.09 -14.70 -8.62
C ASP A 98 16.89 -14.04 -9.31
N PRO A 99 17.11 -13.09 -10.26
CA PRO A 99 16.01 -12.42 -10.95
C PRO A 99 15.06 -13.36 -11.71
N SER A 100 15.53 -14.56 -12.04
CA SER A 100 14.72 -15.54 -12.79
C SER A 100 13.76 -16.34 -11.93
N ASP A 101 13.95 -16.35 -10.59
CA ASP A 101 13.14 -17.15 -9.66
C ASP A 101 12.68 -16.41 -8.41
N THR A 102 13.11 -15.17 -8.20
CA THR A 102 12.87 -14.43 -6.97
C THR A 102 12.03 -13.18 -7.22
N LEU A 103 10.92 -13.05 -6.49
CA LEU A 103 10.10 -11.86 -6.39
C LEU A 103 10.42 -11.13 -5.08
N ILE A 104 10.58 -9.82 -5.14
CA ILE A 104 10.81 -8.99 -3.96
C ILE A 104 9.55 -8.18 -3.70
N MET A 105 8.97 -8.34 -2.53
CA MET A 105 7.85 -7.55 -2.05
C MET A 105 8.36 -6.61 -0.97
N ALA A 106 8.43 -5.33 -1.30
CA ALA A 106 8.87 -4.30 -0.38
C ALA A 106 7.65 -3.55 0.19
N ARG A 107 7.61 -3.42 1.50
CA ARG A 107 6.54 -2.73 2.20
C ARG A 107 7.13 -1.77 3.23
N GLY A 108 6.47 -0.63 3.45
CA GLY A 108 6.96 0.37 4.40
C GLY A 108 8.15 1.19 3.90
N ILE A 109 8.39 1.23 2.59
CA ILE A 109 9.34 2.17 2.00
C ILE A 109 8.74 3.57 2.16
N GLY A 110 9.08 4.22 3.28
CA GLY A 110 8.65 5.60 3.53
C GLY A 110 9.59 6.59 2.86
N THR A 111 9.04 7.65 2.31
CA THR A 111 9.80 8.79 1.81
C THR A 111 10.11 9.82 2.91
N SER A 112 9.73 9.54 4.15
CA SER A 112 9.95 10.45 5.26
C SER A 112 11.43 10.72 5.48
N ALA A 113 11.87 11.93 5.21
CA ALA A 113 13.22 12.39 5.48
C ALA A 113 13.62 12.25 6.97
N LYS A 114 12.63 12.20 7.88
CA LYS A 114 12.84 12.02 9.33
C LYS A 114 13.14 10.57 9.72
N SER A 115 12.81 9.58 8.91
CA SER A 115 12.89 8.15 9.29
C SER A 115 14.16 7.44 8.82
N GLY A 116 15.07 8.09 8.12
CA GLY A 116 16.26 7.42 7.58
C GLY A 116 15.96 6.35 6.49
N ASN A 117 14.70 6.24 6.06
CA ASN A 117 14.22 5.20 5.14
C ASN A 117 14.70 5.34 3.70
N ARG A 118 15.50 6.36 3.40
CA ARG A 118 16.02 6.58 2.05
C ARG A 118 16.86 5.38 1.57
N SER A 119 17.65 4.80 2.46
CA SER A 119 18.51 3.66 2.15
C SER A 119 17.72 2.40 1.75
N TRP A 120 16.47 2.27 2.21
CA TRP A 120 15.63 1.12 1.86
C TRP A 120 15.08 1.25 0.45
N GLY A 121 14.64 2.45 0.08
CA GLY A 121 14.28 2.76 -1.31
C GLY A 121 15.46 2.54 -2.26
N ASP A 122 16.65 2.96 -1.87
CA ASP A 122 17.87 2.77 -2.66
C ASP A 122 18.20 1.28 -2.82
N MET A 123 18.04 0.46 -1.77
CA MET A 123 18.23 -0.99 -1.85
C MET A 123 17.24 -1.64 -2.82
N CYS A 124 15.95 -1.27 -2.74
CA CYS A 124 14.93 -1.77 -3.66
C CYS A 124 15.23 -1.36 -5.10
N LYS A 125 15.70 -0.13 -5.30
CA LYS A 125 16.09 0.38 -6.62
C LYS A 125 17.29 -0.39 -7.20
N VAL A 126 18.24 -0.79 -6.38
CA VAL A 126 19.35 -1.68 -6.82
C VAL A 126 18.80 -3.02 -7.30
N PHE A 127 17.83 -3.62 -6.61
CA PHE A 127 17.19 -4.85 -7.09
C PHE A 127 16.50 -4.63 -8.43
N GLU A 128 15.79 -3.51 -8.62
CA GLU A 128 15.17 -3.18 -9.92
C GLU A 128 16.22 -3.07 -11.04
N TYR A 129 17.34 -2.40 -10.80
CA TYR A 129 18.44 -2.31 -11.77
C TYR A 129 19.12 -3.67 -12.08
N GLU A 130 19.09 -4.59 -11.13
CA GLU A 130 19.60 -5.94 -11.31
C GLU A 130 18.58 -6.89 -11.96
N GLY A 131 17.41 -6.39 -12.34
CA GLY A 131 16.38 -7.14 -13.08
C GLY A 131 15.41 -7.92 -12.21
N TYR A 132 15.39 -7.71 -10.89
CA TYR A 132 14.36 -8.29 -10.03
C TYR A 132 13.03 -7.56 -10.22
N THR A 133 11.94 -8.29 -10.16
CA THR A 133 10.62 -7.68 -9.98
C THR A 133 10.45 -7.30 -8.53
N VAL A 134 10.26 -6.00 -8.29
CA VAL A 134 9.94 -5.44 -6.97
C VAL A 134 8.47 -5.03 -6.93
N ILE A 135 7.71 -5.46 -5.95
CA ILE A 135 6.30 -5.13 -5.74
C ILE A 135 6.14 -4.28 -4.47
N ASN A 136 5.69 -3.08 -4.59
CA ASN A 136 5.60 -2.31 -5.82
C ASN A 136 6.95 -1.68 -6.14
N SER A 137 7.10 -1.16 -7.37
CA SER A 137 8.33 -0.47 -7.76
C SER A 137 8.60 0.74 -6.86
N THR A 138 9.87 1.15 -6.77
CA THR A 138 10.26 2.35 -6.01
C THR A 138 9.57 3.60 -6.53
N GLU A 139 9.32 3.69 -7.83
CA GLU A 139 8.58 4.80 -8.43
C GLU A 139 7.12 4.81 -7.95
N CYS A 140 6.45 3.67 -7.99
CA CYS A 140 5.08 3.53 -7.46
C CYS A 140 5.01 3.91 -5.98
N HIS A 141 5.97 3.45 -5.17
CA HIS A 141 6.04 3.82 -3.76
C HIS A 141 6.21 5.33 -3.56
N ASN A 142 7.09 5.98 -4.33
CA ASN A 142 7.31 7.41 -4.23
C ASN A 142 6.04 8.21 -4.57
N ILE A 143 5.35 7.82 -5.63
CA ILE A 143 4.07 8.46 -6.01
C ILE A 143 3.02 8.25 -4.92
N CYS A 144 2.85 7.02 -4.45
CA CYS A 144 1.78 6.68 -3.51
C CYS A 144 2.00 7.24 -2.09
N ASN A 145 3.24 7.42 -1.67
CA ASN A 145 3.56 7.95 -0.34
C ASN A 145 3.47 9.49 -0.25
N ASP A 146 3.36 10.16 -1.37
CA ASP A 146 3.17 11.59 -1.46
C ASP A 146 1.75 11.92 -1.94
N LYS A 147 0.90 12.43 -1.03
CA LYS A 147 -0.49 12.78 -1.34
C LYS A 147 -0.61 13.85 -2.43
N TRP A 148 0.39 14.73 -2.53
CA TRP A 148 0.43 15.72 -3.60
C TRP A 148 0.73 15.09 -4.95
N MET A 149 1.69 14.17 -5.03
CA MET A 149 1.98 13.42 -6.25
C MET A 149 0.77 12.59 -6.69
N ASN A 150 0.08 11.91 -5.76
CA ASN A 150 -1.19 11.25 -6.07
C ASN A 150 -2.20 12.21 -6.73
N ASN A 151 -2.40 13.39 -6.13
CA ASN A 151 -3.33 14.39 -6.66
C ASN A 151 -2.93 14.90 -8.04
N LEU A 152 -1.63 15.14 -8.28
CA LEU A 152 -1.11 15.55 -9.59
C LEU A 152 -1.32 14.48 -10.65
N ILE A 153 -1.09 13.21 -10.33
CA ILE A 153 -1.36 12.07 -11.24
C ILE A 153 -2.85 12.00 -11.55
N PHE A 154 -3.71 12.13 -10.56
CA PHE A 154 -5.16 12.11 -10.78
C PHE A 154 -5.61 13.26 -11.69
N LYS A 155 -5.09 14.47 -11.49
CA LYS A 155 -5.38 15.61 -12.37
C LYS A 155 -4.89 15.39 -13.79
N ARG A 156 -3.65 14.89 -13.96
CA ARG A 156 -3.07 14.59 -15.27
C ARG A 156 -3.91 13.58 -16.05
N GLU A 157 -4.39 12.56 -15.36
CA GLU A 157 -5.16 11.47 -15.96
C GLU A 157 -6.68 11.73 -16.01
N ASN A 158 -7.13 12.95 -15.67
CA ASN A 158 -8.54 13.35 -15.69
C ASN A 158 -9.45 12.47 -14.81
N PHE A 159 -8.97 12.13 -13.61
CA PHE A 159 -9.83 11.57 -12.57
C PHE A 159 -10.58 12.68 -11.84
N ASN A 160 -11.80 12.38 -11.36
CA ASN A 160 -12.39 13.22 -10.34
C ASN A 160 -11.59 13.08 -9.04
N THR A 161 -11.18 14.18 -8.48
CA THR A 161 -10.49 14.25 -7.19
C THR A 161 -10.93 15.52 -6.48
N PRO A 162 -11.02 15.56 -5.15
CA PRO A 162 -11.34 16.78 -4.44
C PRO A 162 -10.36 17.90 -4.82
N LYS A 163 -10.85 19.11 -4.99
CA LYS A 163 -10.00 20.27 -5.26
C LYS A 163 -8.96 20.39 -4.16
N THR A 164 -7.70 20.44 -4.54
CA THR A 164 -6.58 20.43 -3.61
C THR A 164 -5.54 21.45 -4.03
N VAL A 165 -5.04 22.21 -3.08
CA VAL A 165 -3.94 23.17 -3.23
C VAL A 165 -2.86 22.82 -2.22
N ARG A 166 -1.59 22.84 -2.67
CA ARG A 166 -0.42 22.70 -1.80
C ARG A 166 0.12 24.06 -1.44
N ILE A 167 0.47 24.24 -0.20
CA ILE A 167 1.24 25.38 0.30
C ILE A 167 2.51 24.91 0.99
N ASN A 168 3.56 25.70 0.91
CA ASN A 168 4.86 25.47 1.55
C ASN A 168 5.35 26.70 2.30
N HIS A 169 4.42 27.62 2.62
CA HIS A 169 4.67 28.83 3.39
C HIS A 169 3.36 29.26 4.06
N PRO A 170 3.39 29.82 5.30
CA PRO A 170 2.18 30.24 6.02
C PRO A 170 1.29 31.22 5.25
N GLU A 171 1.88 32.18 4.56
CA GLU A 171 1.15 33.18 3.76
C GLU A 171 0.40 32.57 2.56
N GLY A 172 0.76 31.35 2.15
CA GLY A 172 0.07 30.61 1.11
C GLY A 172 -1.37 30.24 1.47
N ALA A 173 -1.76 30.24 2.75
CA ALA A 173 -3.10 29.87 3.17
C ALA A 173 -4.20 30.77 2.54
N LYS A 174 -3.97 32.07 2.50
CA LYS A 174 -4.92 33.01 1.88
C LYS A 174 -5.04 32.80 0.37
N TRP A 175 -3.91 32.60 -0.30
CA TRP A 175 -3.89 32.30 -1.72
C TRP A 175 -4.62 30.99 -2.02
N ALA A 176 -4.39 29.94 -1.21
CA ALA A 176 -5.03 28.66 -1.36
C ALA A 176 -6.55 28.73 -1.26
N LEU A 177 -7.11 29.55 -0.38
CA LEU A 177 -8.55 29.76 -0.27
C LEU A 177 -9.13 30.34 -1.56
N GLY A 178 -8.44 31.29 -2.19
CA GLY A 178 -8.83 31.86 -3.47
C GLY A 178 -8.81 30.83 -4.61
N GLU A 179 -7.77 30.00 -4.66
CA GLU A 179 -7.62 28.96 -5.69
C GLU A 179 -8.62 27.79 -5.53
N LEU A 180 -8.87 27.38 -4.30
CA LEU A 180 -9.85 26.31 -4.04
C LEU A 180 -11.26 26.74 -4.44
N ASN A 181 -11.61 28.01 -4.20
CA ASN A 181 -12.98 28.50 -4.40
C ASN A 181 -14.02 27.48 -3.87
N ALA A 182 -13.84 27.08 -2.62
CA ALA A 182 -14.65 26.08 -1.94
C ALA A 182 -15.10 26.61 -0.58
N ASP A 183 -16.29 26.18 -0.16
CA ASP A 183 -16.87 26.55 1.13
C ASP A 183 -16.23 25.74 2.27
N PHE A 184 -16.28 26.32 3.48
CA PHE A 184 -15.98 25.55 4.69
C PHE A 184 -17.09 24.54 5.00
N PRO A 185 -16.77 23.39 5.57
CA PRO A 185 -15.46 22.99 6.09
C PRO A 185 -14.46 22.57 4.99
N LEU A 186 -13.17 22.73 5.28
CA LEU A 186 -12.07 22.25 4.46
C LEU A 186 -11.30 21.16 5.19
N ILE A 187 -10.53 20.39 4.46
CA ILE A 187 -9.63 19.39 5.02
C ILE A 187 -8.19 19.87 4.84
N LEU A 188 -7.46 19.96 5.95
CA LEU A 188 -6.01 20.18 5.92
C LEU A 188 -5.31 18.83 6.10
N LYS A 189 -4.30 18.56 5.27
CA LYS A 189 -3.49 17.34 5.33
C LYS A 189 -2.01 17.71 5.25
N THR A 190 -1.15 16.99 5.98
CA THR A 190 0.28 16.99 5.68
C THR A 190 0.54 16.12 4.46
N ALA A 191 1.45 16.53 3.58
CA ALA A 191 1.75 15.78 2.35
C ALA A 191 2.28 14.38 2.66
N ALA A 192 3.12 14.26 3.69
CA ALA A 192 3.56 12.99 4.24
C ALA A 192 2.66 12.57 5.43
N GLY A 193 2.48 11.27 5.60
CA GLY A 193 1.71 10.69 6.70
C GLY A 193 0.70 9.66 6.22
N SER A 194 0.30 8.75 7.12
CA SER A 194 -0.61 7.64 6.84
C SER A 194 -1.67 7.51 7.94
N ARG A 195 -2.69 6.68 7.73
CA ARG A 195 -3.72 6.29 8.71
C ARG A 195 -4.54 7.45 9.26
N GLY A 196 -4.69 8.55 8.51
CA GLY A 196 -5.44 9.73 8.96
C GLY A 196 -4.70 10.60 9.99
N ILE A 197 -3.45 10.26 10.33
CA ILE A 197 -2.60 11.14 11.14
C ILE A 197 -2.21 12.35 10.30
N GLY A 198 -2.40 13.57 10.84
CA GLY A 198 -2.16 14.81 10.11
C GLY A 198 -3.28 15.20 9.15
N VAL A 199 -4.48 14.61 9.29
CA VAL A 199 -5.71 15.06 8.59
C VAL A 199 -6.59 15.80 9.58
N MET A 200 -6.91 17.05 9.29
CA MET A 200 -7.58 17.97 10.21
C MET A 200 -8.78 18.64 9.55
N TRP A 201 -9.84 18.79 10.32
CA TRP A 201 -11.08 19.47 9.95
C TRP A 201 -10.97 20.95 10.21
N ILE A 202 -11.29 21.78 9.22
CA ILE A 202 -11.15 23.23 9.27
C ILE A 202 -12.52 23.89 9.02
N GLU A 203 -13.03 24.57 10.01
CA GLU A 203 -14.37 25.16 9.96
C GLU A 203 -14.37 26.64 9.54
N SER A 204 -13.23 27.31 9.58
CA SER A 204 -13.14 28.73 9.24
C SER A 204 -11.74 29.14 8.80
N GLU A 205 -11.66 30.28 8.12
CA GLU A 205 -10.40 30.91 7.72
C GLU A 205 -9.50 31.19 8.93
N LYS A 206 -10.06 31.65 10.06
CA LYS A 206 -9.27 31.90 11.29
C LYS A 206 -8.65 30.63 11.83
N ALA A 207 -9.39 29.51 11.83
CA ALA A 207 -8.88 28.21 12.25
C ALA A 207 -7.77 27.74 11.32
N LEU A 208 -7.95 27.90 9.99
CA LEU A 208 -6.91 27.57 8.99
C LEU A 208 -5.63 28.34 9.26
N HIS A 209 -5.69 29.67 9.36
CA HIS A 209 -4.51 30.50 9.59
C HIS A 209 -3.77 30.14 10.89
N GLY A 210 -4.49 29.97 12.00
CA GLY A 210 -3.89 29.60 13.27
C GLY A 210 -3.18 28.27 13.23
N LEU A 211 -3.79 27.27 12.60
CA LEU A 211 -3.21 25.94 12.47
C LEU A 211 -2.01 25.92 11.54
N VAL A 212 -2.08 26.59 10.39
CA VAL A 212 -0.98 26.69 9.44
C VAL A 212 0.24 27.36 10.11
N GLN A 213 0.03 28.46 10.84
CA GLN A 213 1.12 29.12 11.59
C GLN A 213 1.75 28.18 12.63
N LEU A 214 0.93 27.40 13.35
CA LEU A 214 1.43 26.45 14.33
C LEU A 214 2.28 25.36 13.68
N LEU A 215 1.80 24.77 12.57
CA LEU A 215 2.51 23.70 11.87
C LEU A 215 3.85 24.16 11.32
N TYR A 216 3.91 25.35 10.71
CA TYR A 216 5.18 25.91 10.21
C TYR A 216 6.14 26.34 11.32
N ARG A 217 5.65 26.68 12.50
CA ARG A 217 6.52 26.91 13.67
C ARG A 217 7.21 25.63 14.13
N GLU A 218 6.53 24.48 14.04
CA GLU A 218 7.08 23.18 14.44
C GLU A 218 8.00 22.58 13.36
N ASP A 219 7.69 22.83 12.08
CA ASP A 219 8.49 22.35 10.94
C ASP A 219 8.38 23.34 9.77
N GLU A 220 9.42 24.15 9.56
CA GLU A 220 9.48 25.16 8.51
C GLU A 220 9.44 24.61 7.08
N TYR A 221 9.72 23.32 6.91
CA TYR A 221 9.72 22.61 5.62
C TYR A 221 8.48 21.76 5.41
N ILE A 222 7.48 21.87 6.26
CA ILE A 222 6.26 21.07 6.14
C ILE A 222 5.48 21.44 4.87
N ASP A 223 5.11 20.44 4.08
CA ASP A 223 4.18 20.59 2.98
C ASP A 223 2.74 20.34 3.47
N ILE A 224 1.89 21.34 3.27
CA ILE A 224 0.49 21.31 3.67
C ILE A 224 -0.40 21.27 2.42
N LEU A 225 -1.37 20.37 2.42
CA LEU A 225 -2.45 20.31 1.44
C LEU A 225 -3.72 20.86 2.07
N ILE A 226 -4.37 21.78 1.37
CA ILE A 226 -5.69 22.28 1.72
C ILE A 226 -6.66 21.76 0.66
N GLN A 227 -7.70 21.06 1.08
CA GLN A 227 -8.59 20.31 0.20
C GLN A 227 -10.04 20.62 0.52
N GLU A 228 -10.90 20.69 -0.52
CA GLU A 228 -12.34 20.73 -0.33
C GLU A 228 -12.85 19.47 0.37
N TYR A 229 -13.88 19.62 1.19
CA TYR A 229 -14.55 18.51 1.82
C TYR A 229 -15.66 17.96 0.93
N ILE A 230 -15.59 16.69 0.58
CA ILE A 230 -16.67 15.99 -0.10
C ILE A 230 -17.51 15.25 0.95
N LYS A 231 -18.74 15.70 1.15
CA LYS A 231 -19.66 15.08 2.13
C LYS A 231 -20.01 13.66 1.68
N THR A 232 -19.78 12.72 2.56
CA THR A 232 -20.04 11.29 2.34
C THR A 232 -20.30 10.59 3.68
N ASP A 233 -20.98 9.46 3.66
CA ASP A 233 -21.20 8.61 4.83
C ASP A 233 -20.14 7.48 4.90
N TYR A 234 -19.41 7.24 3.80
CA TYR A 234 -18.36 6.21 3.72
C TYR A 234 -17.41 6.49 2.56
N ASP A 235 -16.25 5.91 2.62
CA ASP A 235 -15.37 5.77 1.49
C ASP A 235 -15.23 4.29 1.07
N VAL A 236 -14.62 4.06 -0.08
CA VAL A 236 -14.41 2.71 -0.63
C VAL A 236 -12.93 2.47 -0.83
N ARG A 237 -12.46 1.30 -0.38
CA ARG A 237 -11.14 0.76 -0.71
C ARG A 237 -11.27 -0.43 -1.64
N VAL A 238 -10.60 -0.36 -2.79
CA VAL A 238 -10.54 -1.43 -3.80
C VAL A 238 -9.14 -2.02 -3.83
N ILE A 239 -9.03 -3.33 -3.74
CA ILE A 239 -7.74 -4.02 -3.96
C ILE A 239 -7.62 -4.39 -5.42
N VAL A 240 -6.64 -3.76 -6.08
CA VAL A 240 -6.27 -4.04 -7.47
C VAL A 240 -4.94 -4.79 -7.49
N CYS A 241 -4.90 -5.90 -8.19
CA CYS A 241 -3.71 -6.74 -8.32
C CYS A 241 -3.47 -7.10 -9.79
N ALA A 242 -2.36 -6.61 -10.34
CA ALA A 242 -1.95 -6.85 -11.73
C ALA A 242 -3.10 -6.66 -12.73
N GLY A 243 -3.77 -5.51 -12.68
CA GLY A 243 -4.88 -5.14 -13.55
C GLY A 243 -6.20 -5.86 -13.29
N LYS A 244 -6.37 -6.51 -12.13
CA LYS A 244 -7.61 -7.18 -11.74
C LYS A 244 -8.06 -6.74 -10.35
N ILE A 245 -9.34 -6.46 -10.20
CA ILE A 245 -9.96 -6.23 -8.89
C ILE A 245 -10.12 -7.58 -8.18
N LEU A 246 -9.64 -7.63 -6.94
CA LEU A 246 -9.77 -8.81 -6.08
C LEU A 246 -10.86 -8.65 -5.02
N GLY A 247 -11.23 -7.41 -4.68
CA GLY A 247 -12.31 -7.12 -3.76
C GLY A 247 -12.40 -5.63 -3.46
N ALA A 248 -13.54 -5.23 -2.90
CA ALA A 248 -13.78 -3.88 -2.44
C ALA A 248 -14.54 -3.88 -1.12
N ILE A 249 -14.20 -2.94 -0.25
CA ILE A 249 -14.87 -2.69 1.02
C ILE A 249 -15.27 -1.24 1.12
N LYS A 250 -16.45 -0.96 1.67
CA LYS A 250 -16.80 0.35 2.16
C LYS A 250 -16.39 0.47 3.63
N ARG A 251 -15.93 1.65 3.99
CA ARG A 251 -15.51 1.99 5.34
C ARG A 251 -16.41 3.12 5.84
N PRO A 252 -17.41 2.83 6.69
CA PRO A 252 -18.31 3.83 7.22
C PRO A 252 -17.54 4.90 8.02
N ILE A 253 -18.01 6.14 7.94
CA ILE A 253 -17.57 7.21 8.83
C ILE A 253 -18.26 6.99 10.18
N VAL A 254 -17.47 6.98 11.25
CA VAL A 254 -17.99 6.82 12.63
C VAL A 254 -18.59 8.15 13.09
N ASP A 255 -19.70 8.09 13.80
CA ASP A 255 -20.33 9.29 14.37
C ASP A 255 -19.35 10.12 15.19
N GLY A 256 -19.29 11.42 14.90
CA GLY A 256 -18.36 12.35 15.54
C GLY A 256 -16.96 12.44 14.90
N ASP A 257 -16.68 11.66 13.86
CA ASP A 257 -15.48 11.82 13.01
C ASP A 257 -15.89 12.18 11.57
N PHE A 258 -14.95 12.65 10.79
CA PHE A 258 -15.09 12.90 9.35
C PHE A 258 -14.24 11.92 8.52
N ARG A 259 -13.47 11.06 9.20
CA ARG A 259 -12.54 10.07 8.61
C ARG A 259 -13.15 8.67 8.65
N SER A 260 -12.87 7.88 7.64
CA SER A 260 -13.41 6.54 7.43
C SER A 260 -12.40 5.41 7.72
N ASN A 261 -11.31 5.69 8.46
CA ASN A 261 -10.25 4.71 8.68
C ASN A 261 -10.67 3.57 9.62
N VAL A 262 -10.48 2.31 9.18
CA VAL A 262 -10.69 1.10 9.99
C VAL A 262 -9.87 1.13 11.30
N SER A 263 -8.67 1.73 11.26
CA SER A 263 -7.83 1.92 12.47
C SER A 263 -8.49 2.81 13.54
N GLN A 264 -9.59 3.48 13.22
CA GLN A 264 -10.36 4.32 14.13
C GLN A 264 -11.70 3.70 14.55
N GLY A 265 -11.88 2.40 14.33
CA GLY A 265 -13.02 1.63 14.82
C GLY A 265 -14.18 1.48 13.84
N SER A 266 -14.04 1.88 12.57
CA SER A 266 -15.06 1.55 11.58
C SER A 266 -15.02 0.07 11.24
N GLU A 267 -16.20 -0.58 11.21
CA GLU A 267 -16.34 -1.95 10.74
C GLU A 267 -16.51 -1.94 9.21
N PRO A 268 -15.56 -2.50 8.45
CA PRO A 268 -15.67 -2.51 6.99
C PRO A 268 -16.75 -3.49 6.53
N GLU A 269 -17.46 -3.12 5.48
CA GLU A 269 -18.45 -3.96 4.82
C GLU A 269 -18.07 -4.18 3.36
N LEU A 270 -18.54 -5.29 2.77
CA LEU A 270 -18.33 -5.51 1.33
C LEU A 270 -19.02 -4.41 0.52
N HIS A 271 -18.32 -3.96 -0.51
CA HIS A 271 -18.83 -3.02 -1.49
C HIS A 271 -18.95 -3.65 -2.86
N GLU A 272 -20.15 -3.58 -3.44
CA GLU A 272 -20.37 -3.97 -4.83
C GLU A 272 -20.08 -2.79 -5.74
N LEU A 273 -19.05 -2.93 -6.57
CA LEU A 273 -18.60 -1.89 -7.48
C LEU A 273 -19.52 -1.79 -8.70
N THR A 274 -19.82 -0.56 -9.12
CA THR A 274 -20.38 -0.33 -10.45
C THR A 274 -19.28 -0.53 -11.52
N GLU A 275 -19.67 -0.64 -12.80
CA GLU A 275 -18.71 -0.75 -13.92
C GLU A 275 -17.77 0.46 -13.98
N ILE A 276 -18.29 1.66 -13.68
CA ILE A 276 -17.51 2.90 -13.65
C ILE A 276 -16.49 2.86 -12.50
N GLU A 277 -16.92 2.52 -11.29
CA GLU A 277 -16.03 2.42 -10.12
C GLU A 277 -14.93 1.38 -10.36
N ALA A 278 -15.28 0.23 -10.94
CA ALA A 278 -14.34 -0.85 -11.24
C ALA A 278 -13.31 -0.43 -12.29
N SER A 279 -13.75 0.09 -13.44
CA SER A 279 -12.85 0.50 -14.53
C SER A 279 -11.94 1.65 -14.12
N GLU A 280 -12.48 2.66 -13.43
CA GLU A 280 -11.69 3.80 -12.95
C GLU A 280 -10.69 3.39 -11.85
N SER A 281 -11.02 2.41 -10.98
CA SER A 281 -10.09 1.89 -9.98
C SER A 281 -8.90 1.15 -10.61
N ILE A 282 -9.12 0.34 -11.64
CA ILE A 282 -8.03 -0.30 -12.38
C ILE A 282 -7.15 0.77 -13.02
N ARG A 283 -7.76 1.76 -13.68
CA ARG A 283 -7.05 2.86 -14.33
C ARG A 283 -6.23 3.69 -13.33
N ALA A 284 -6.74 3.90 -12.10
CA ALA A 284 -6.02 4.61 -11.04
C ALA A 284 -4.79 3.82 -10.55
N ALA A 285 -4.92 2.50 -10.40
CA ALA A 285 -3.79 1.63 -10.06
C ALA A 285 -2.70 1.65 -11.16
N ASP A 286 -3.11 1.60 -12.42
CA ASP A 286 -2.20 1.64 -13.58
C ASP A 286 -1.50 3.01 -13.70
N ALA A 287 -2.20 4.10 -13.40
CA ALA A 287 -1.65 5.47 -13.45
C ALA A 287 -0.46 5.70 -12.51
N VAL A 288 -0.39 4.96 -11.41
CA VAL A 288 0.75 5.00 -10.48
C VAL A 288 1.75 3.86 -10.70
N GLY A 289 1.54 3.03 -11.73
CA GLY A 289 2.39 1.85 -12.02
C GLY A 289 2.27 0.76 -10.94
N GLY A 290 1.12 0.64 -10.28
CA GLY A 290 0.93 -0.26 -9.15
C GLY A 290 0.57 -1.69 -9.54
N LEU A 291 1.34 -2.66 -9.09
CA LEU A 291 1.03 -4.09 -9.26
C LEU A 291 0.10 -4.64 -8.17
N LEU A 292 0.23 -4.13 -6.95
CA LEU A 292 -0.67 -4.44 -5.84
C LEU A 292 -1.01 -3.14 -5.12
N THR A 293 -2.23 -2.68 -5.24
CA THR A 293 -2.64 -1.38 -4.69
C THR A 293 -3.96 -1.45 -3.93
N GLY A 294 -4.11 -0.54 -2.99
CA GLY A 294 -5.40 -0.16 -2.43
C GLY A 294 -5.81 1.19 -3.00
N VAL A 295 -6.86 1.22 -3.78
CA VAL A 295 -7.40 2.45 -4.37
C VAL A 295 -8.53 2.96 -3.50
N ASP A 296 -8.42 4.19 -3.02
CA ASP A 296 -9.41 4.80 -2.13
C ASP A 296 -10.18 5.91 -2.85
N PHE A 297 -11.50 5.84 -2.80
CA PHE A 297 -12.38 6.85 -3.39
C PHE A 297 -13.64 7.10 -2.57
N ILE A 298 -14.23 8.29 -2.74
CA ILE A 298 -15.57 8.64 -2.29
C ILE A 298 -16.53 8.37 -3.46
N PRO A 299 -17.60 7.58 -3.27
CA PRO A 299 -18.57 7.33 -4.32
C PRO A 299 -19.27 8.60 -4.78
N ALA A 300 -19.60 8.67 -6.05
CA ALA A 300 -20.45 9.72 -6.57
C ALA A 300 -21.90 9.57 -6.07
N LYS A 301 -22.67 10.66 -6.03
CA LYS A 301 -24.09 10.60 -5.67
C LYS A 301 -24.88 9.69 -6.59
N ASN A 302 -24.60 9.73 -7.88
CA ASN A 302 -25.16 8.81 -8.86
C ASN A 302 -24.07 7.89 -9.37
N ARG A 303 -23.84 6.79 -8.64
CA ARG A 303 -22.77 5.82 -8.89
C ARG A 303 -22.81 5.17 -10.27
N GLU A 304 -23.99 5.06 -10.88
CA GLU A 304 -24.17 4.43 -12.19
C GLU A 304 -23.81 5.35 -13.37
N LYS A 305 -23.69 6.66 -13.13
CA LYS A 305 -23.47 7.65 -14.19
C LYS A 305 -22.22 8.49 -13.98
N ASP A 306 -21.87 8.74 -12.73
CA ASP A 306 -20.83 9.69 -12.39
C ASP A 306 -19.58 8.97 -11.87
N LYS A 307 -18.41 9.51 -12.21
CA LYS A 307 -17.13 9.02 -11.72
C LYS A 307 -16.97 9.29 -10.22
N PRO A 308 -16.40 8.35 -9.45
CA PRO A 308 -16.10 8.56 -8.04
C PRO A 308 -14.99 9.61 -7.86
N TYR A 309 -14.86 10.16 -6.65
CA TYR A 309 -13.79 11.09 -6.28
C TYR A 309 -12.62 10.33 -5.68
N PHE A 310 -11.52 10.20 -6.41
CA PHE A 310 -10.32 9.50 -5.94
C PHE A 310 -9.59 10.32 -4.87
N ILE A 311 -9.26 9.65 -3.78
CA ILE A 311 -8.57 10.24 -2.63
C ILE A 311 -7.08 9.93 -2.70
N GLU A 312 -6.73 8.63 -2.80
CA GLU A 312 -5.35 8.16 -2.87
C GLU A 312 -5.26 6.75 -3.45
N VAL A 313 -4.06 6.40 -3.92
CA VAL A 313 -3.65 5.02 -4.18
C VAL A 313 -2.55 4.65 -3.20
N ASN A 314 -2.73 3.52 -2.51
CA ASN A 314 -1.77 2.99 -1.56
C ASN A 314 -0.96 1.86 -2.19
N SER A 315 0.36 2.00 -2.24
CA SER A 315 1.28 0.97 -2.77
C SER A 315 1.51 -0.21 -1.82
N THR A 316 1.10 -0.07 -0.56
CA THR A 316 1.22 -1.13 0.46
C THR A 316 -0.07 -1.27 1.24
N PRO A 317 -1.16 -1.70 0.56
CA PRO A 317 -2.46 -1.80 1.23
C PRO A 317 -2.41 -2.79 2.40
N GLY A 318 -3.04 -2.43 3.52
CA GLY A 318 -3.34 -3.38 4.58
C GLY A 318 -4.37 -4.39 4.07
N LEU A 319 -4.12 -5.67 4.26
CA LEU A 319 -4.98 -6.74 3.76
C LEU A 319 -5.92 -7.31 4.83
N MET A 320 -5.61 -7.12 6.12
CA MET A 320 -6.36 -7.75 7.21
C MET A 320 -7.86 -7.38 7.21
N GLY A 321 -8.18 -6.10 7.00
CA GLY A 321 -9.57 -5.65 6.96
C GLY A 321 -10.38 -6.30 5.85
N ILE A 322 -9.84 -6.35 4.63
CA ILE A 322 -10.54 -6.98 3.51
C ILE A 322 -10.55 -8.52 3.62
N GLU A 323 -9.46 -9.12 4.12
CA GLU A 323 -9.38 -10.56 4.37
C GLU A 323 -10.48 -11.01 5.35
N SER A 324 -10.64 -10.30 6.48
CA SER A 324 -11.66 -10.61 7.49
C SER A 324 -13.08 -10.39 6.96
N THR A 325 -13.30 -9.31 6.21
CA THR A 325 -14.62 -8.99 5.62
C THR A 325 -15.03 -10.02 4.57
N LEU A 326 -14.09 -10.45 3.71
CA LEU A 326 -14.36 -11.46 2.69
C LEU A 326 -14.55 -12.87 3.28
N SER A 327 -13.89 -13.21 4.37
CA SER A 327 -14.04 -14.51 5.05
C SER A 327 -15.20 -14.54 6.03
N GLY A 328 -15.80 -13.40 6.37
CA GLY A 328 -16.92 -13.26 7.29
C GLY A 328 -18.27 -13.68 6.71
N ALA A 329 -19.32 -13.73 7.56
CA ALA A 329 -20.68 -14.13 7.18
C ALA A 329 -21.36 -13.18 6.18
N ALA A 330 -20.88 -11.93 6.07
CA ALA A 330 -21.40 -10.91 5.16
C ALA A 330 -20.84 -10.99 3.72
N ALA A 331 -19.94 -11.91 3.45
CA ALA A 331 -19.27 -12.03 2.16
C ALA A 331 -20.24 -12.41 1.03
N LYS A 332 -20.34 -11.57 -0.01
CA LYS A 332 -21.13 -11.79 -1.22
C LYS A 332 -20.27 -11.42 -2.44
N PRO A 333 -20.57 -11.96 -3.64
CA PRO A 333 -20.52 -13.37 -3.98
C PRO A 333 -19.07 -13.87 -4.01
N LEU A 334 -18.05 -12.96 -4.19
CA LEU A 334 -16.63 -13.34 -4.27
C LEU A 334 -16.14 -13.91 -2.93
N GLY A 335 -16.43 -13.21 -1.82
CA GLY A 335 -16.01 -13.65 -0.50
C GLY A 335 -16.66 -14.98 -0.09
N LYS A 336 -17.92 -15.20 -0.45
CA LYS A 336 -18.58 -16.48 -0.24
C LYS A 336 -17.88 -17.59 -1.02
N LYS A 337 -17.54 -17.33 -2.29
CA LYS A 337 -16.78 -18.26 -3.13
C LYS A 337 -15.41 -18.57 -2.53
N LEU A 338 -14.66 -17.56 -2.11
CA LEU A 338 -13.34 -17.76 -1.51
C LEU A 338 -13.41 -18.57 -0.21
N LYS A 339 -14.45 -18.35 0.61
CA LYS A 339 -14.67 -19.11 1.84
C LYS A 339 -15.05 -20.58 1.56
N GLU A 340 -15.93 -20.83 0.60
CA GLU A 340 -16.33 -22.17 0.19
C GLU A 340 -15.15 -22.96 -0.41
N GLU A 341 -14.27 -22.29 -1.14
CA GLU A 341 -13.03 -22.86 -1.71
C GLU A 341 -11.88 -22.97 -0.70
N GLY A 342 -12.05 -22.47 0.53
CA GLY A 342 -10.99 -22.42 1.54
C GLY A 342 -9.83 -21.48 1.18
N THR A 343 -10.07 -20.50 0.31
CA THR A 343 -9.07 -19.57 -0.24
C THR A 343 -9.22 -18.20 0.40
N SER A 344 -8.13 -17.43 0.45
CA SER A 344 -8.06 -16.06 0.93
C SER A 344 -7.71 -15.10 -0.19
N ILE A 345 -8.01 -13.79 0.01
CA ILE A 345 -7.61 -12.76 -0.95
C ILE A 345 -6.08 -12.70 -1.11
N THR A 346 -5.36 -12.92 -0.02
CA THR A 346 -3.89 -12.99 -0.03
C THR A 346 -3.40 -14.14 -0.90
N THR A 347 -4.05 -15.29 -0.81
CA THR A 347 -3.76 -16.43 -1.71
C THR A 347 -4.04 -16.08 -3.17
N GLU A 348 -5.13 -15.39 -3.47
CA GLU A 348 -5.46 -14.96 -4.84
C GLU A 348 -4.45 -13.92 -5.37
N ILE A 349 -3.94 -13.02 -4.53
CA ILE A 349 -2.84 -12.12 -4.89
C ILE A 349 -1.61 -12.91 -5.34
N LEU A 350 -1.18 -13.89 -4.55
CA LEU A 350 0.00 -14.71 -4.86
C LEU A 350 -0.21 -15.56 -6.11
N LYS A 351 -1.38 -16.18 -6.28
CA LYS A 351 -1.75 -16.90 -7.50
C LYS A 351 -1.72 -15.98 -8.72
N ARG A 352 -2.24 -14.75 -8.59
CA ARG A 352 -2.24 -13.76 -9.67
C ARG A 352 -0.82 -13.40 -10.10
N PHE A 353 0.11 -13.29 -9.16
CA PHE A 353 1.51 -13.06 -9.46
C PHE A 353 2.15 -14.25 -10.20
N LEU A 354 1.83 -15.48 -9.80
CA LEU A 354 2.26 -16.69 -10.50
C LEU A 354 1.72 -16.74 -11.93
N ASP A 355 0.42 -16.51 -12.12
CA ASP A 355 -0.23 -16.49 -13.43
C ASP A 355 0.39 -15.46 -14.39
N ARG A 356 0.77 -14.30 -13.87
CA ARG A 356 1.41 -13.22 -14.64
C ARG A 356 2.91 -13.41 -14.80
N LYS A 357 3.47 -14.51 -14.28
CA LYS A 357 4.91 -14.84 -14.32
C LYS A 357 5.78 -13.70 -13.78
N LEU A 358 5.33 -12.99 -12.78
CA LEU A 358 6.05 -11.85 -12.20
C LEU A 358 7.37 -12.28 -11.51
N TRP A 359 7.52 -13.57 -11.20
CA TRP A 359 8.79 -14.15 -10.73
C TRP A 359 9.87 -14.24 -11.80
N VAL A 360 9.49 -14.10 -13.06
CA VAL A 360 10.47 -14.08 -14.15
C VAL A 360 10.80 -12.63 -14.43
N GLY A 361 11.94 -12.17 -13.94
CA GLY A 361 12.41 -10.81 -14.15
C GLY A 361 12.31 -10.42 -15.63
N SER A 362 11.79 -9.25 -15.91
CA SER A 362 11.78 -8.71 -17.27
C SER A 362 13.22 -8.52 -17.71
N LYS A 363 13.72 -9.41 -18.56
CA LYS A 363 14.94 -9.13 -19.33
C LYS A 363 14.69 -7.84 -20.08
N GLY A 364 15.42 -6.80 -19.68
CA GLY A 364 15.38 -5.43 -20.11
C GLY A 364 14.44 -5.09 -21.28
N LYS A 365 13.52 -4.17 -20.99
CA LYS A 365 13.01 -3.27 -22.02
C LYS A 365 13.90 -2.05 -22.07
#